data_e1afe08010ad5ec2842ef3ce3cb8f37e
#
_entry.id   e1afe08010ad5ec2842ef3ce3cb8f37e
#
_cell.length_a   1.000
_cell.length_b   1.000
_cell.length_c   1.000
_cell.angle_alpha   90.00
_cell.angle_beta   90.00
_cell.angle_gamma   90.00
#
_symmetry.space_group_name_H-M   'P 1'
#
loop_
_entity.id
_entity.type
_entity.pdbx_description
1 polymer ?
#
loop_
_entity_poly.entity_id
_entity_poly.type
_entity_poly.pdbx_seq_one_letter_code
_entity_poly.pdbx_strand_id
1 'polypeptide(L)'
;MKLIIPDKFRGTLTAARAACAIAEGLGGECLCLPMADGGEGTAAAMPGKHVIESAAIIGHNSPLRALPLTQRSSYSLGSAIRNALDTRNDTIYVALGGTVTADGGAGLLQALGARFYSSDGSLMPQGATPDSISRIAHADLSGINTTLLRRRLLILSDVEAALTDGPLTALDFLPQKGATADDTKTIRHSLQHLHSLLGGTSPYDGAGGGTGYALAAVAGCRATLGAGYILDHLPVDWSR
;
A
#
# COMPACT_ATOMS: atom_id res chain seq x y z
N MET A 1 -14.19 -9.63 32.59
CA MET A 1 -13.07 -9.43 31.64
C MET A 1 -13.36 -8.24 30.76
N LYS A 2 -12.40 -7.33 30.53
CA LYS A 2 -12.53 -6.16 29.63
C LYS A 2 -11.72 -6.45 28.37
N LEU A 3 -12.26 -6.13 27.19
CA LEU A 3 -11.58 -6.29 25.92
C LEU A 3 -10.98 -4.95 25.50
N ILE A 4 -9.69 -4.93 25.14
CA ILE A 4 -8.94 -3.72 24.79
C ILE A 4 -8.29 -3.95 23.41
N ILE A 5 -8.75 -3.22 22.40
CA ILE A 5 -8.34 -3.38 20.99
C ILE A 5 -7.94 -1.99 20.42
N PRO A 6 -6.85 -1.40 20.86
CA PRO A 6 -6.41 -0.12 20.30
C PRO A 6 -5.60 -0.33 19.02
N ASP A 7 -5.63 0.66 18.14
CA ASP A 7 -4.59 0.84 17.15
C ASP A 7 -3.40 1.61 17.73
N LYS A 8 -2.33 1.76 16.94
CA LYS A 8 -1.14 2.55 17.29
C LYS A 8 -1.47 4.02 17.43
N PHE A 9 -0.70 4.70 18.27
CA PHE A 9 -0.63 6.15 18.31
C PHE A 9 0.62 6.57 17.53
N ARG A 10 0.43 6.99 16.29
CA ARG A 10 1.52 7.26 15.36
C ARG A 10 2.64 8.10 15.96
N GLY A 11 3.87 7.59 15.90
CA GLY A 11 5.07 8.26 16.39
C GLY A 11 5.27 8.20 17.91
N THR A 12 4.34 7.58 18.70
CA THR A 12 4.42 7.53 20.17
C THR A 12 4.30 6.12 20.73
N LEU A 13 3.16 5.43 20.53
CA LEU A 13 2.90 4.12 21.10
C LEU A 13 2.53 3.11 20.02
N THR A 14 3.07 1.90 20.11
CA THR A 14 2.55 0.75 19.35
C THR A 14 1.18 0.33 19.90
N ALA A 15 0.35 -0.34 19.09
CA ALA A 15 -0.94 -0.86 19.52
C ALA A 15 -0.83 -1.71 20.81
N ALA A 16 0.19 -2.58 20.89
CA ALA A 16 0.42 -3.40 22.06
C ALA A 16 0.74 -2.57 23.33
N ARG A 17 1.60 -1.56 23.22
CA ARG A 17 1.92 -0.66 24.37
C ARG A 17 0.72 0.17 24.78
N ALA A 18 -0.08 0.62 23.81
CA ALA A 18 -1.33 1.33 24.10
C ALA A 18 -2.31 0.43 24.85
N ALA A 19 -2.48 -0.83 24.41
CA ALA A 19 -3.33 -1.79 25.10
C ALA A 19 -2.88 -2.04 26.56
N CYS A 20 -1.58 -2.21 26.80
CA CYS A 20 -1.03 -2.38 28.15
C CYS A 20 -1.31 -1.17 29.03
N ALA A 21 -1.05 0.05 28.56
CA ALA A 21 -1.29 1.28 29.33
C ALA A 21 -2.77 1.47 29.67
N ILE A 22 -3.67 1.14 28.74
CA ILE A 22 -5.12 1.18 28.99
C ILE A 22 -5.51 0.11 30.03
N ALA A 23 -4.96 -1.11 29.95
CA ALA A 23 -5.23 -2.17 30.89
C ALA A 23 -4.78 -1.82 32.32
N GLU A 24 -3.59 -1.23 32.46
CA GLU A 24 -3.08 -0.71 33.74
C GLU A 24 -4.02 0.32 34.36
N GLY A 25 -4.49 1.29 33.54
CA GLY A 25 -5.41 2.32 34.02
C GLY A 25 -6.79 1.81 34.38
N LEU A 26 -7.30 0.80 33.68
CA LEU A 26 -8.61 0.22 33.94
C LEU A 26 -8.63 -0.76 35.11
N GLY A 27 -7.52 -1.41 35.41
CA GLY A 27 -7.39 -2.45 36.42
C GLY A 27 -8.29 -3.68 36.18
N GLY A 28 -8.05 -4.74 36.92
CA GLY A 28 -8.78 -6.00 36.82
C GLY A 28 -8.39 -6.84 35.61
N GLU A 29 -9.19 -7.85 35.27
CA GLU A 29 -8.89 -8.77 34.16
C GLU A 29 -9.18 -8.11 32.81
N CYS A 30 -8.14 -8.03 31.96
CA CYS A 30 -8.18 -7.44 30.63
C CYS A 30 -7.62 -8.41 29.57
N LEU A 31 -8.29 -8.51 28.42
CA LEU A 31 -7.76 -9.14 27.21
C LEU A 31 -7.28 -8.02 26.27
N CYS A 32 -5.99 -7.99 26.01
CA CYS A 32 -5.36 -6.99 25.13
C CYS A 32 -5.08 -7.61 23.77
N LEU A 33 -5.71 -7.10 22.72
CA LEU A 33 -5.51 -7.53 21.33
C LEU A 33 -5.06 -6.31 20.51
N PRO A 34 -3.79 -6.24 20.07
CA PRO A 34 -3.34 -5.14 19.23
C PRO A 34 -4.09 -5.15 17.89
N MET A 35 -4.49 -3.95 17.44
CA MET A 35 -5.19 -3.71 16.19
C MET A 35 -4.27 -3.03 15.18
N ALA A 36 -4.62 -3.09 13.91
CA ALA A 36 -4.08 -2.27 12.83
C ALA A 36 -5.13 -2.05 11.74
N ASP A 37 -4.93 -1.01 10.96
CA ASP A 37 -5.86 -0.54 9.92
C ASP A 37 -5.52 -1.03 8.49
N GLY A 38 -4.45 -1.80 8.32
CA GLY A 38 -3.89 -2.17 7.01
C GLY A 38 -2.63 -1.35 6.68
N GLY A 39 -2.08 -0.64 7.67
CA GLY A 39 -0.80 0.06 7.60
C GLY A 39 0.25 -0.57 8.51
N GLU A 40 1.07 0.30 9.13
CA GLU A 40 2.09 -0.09 10.11
C GLU A 40 1.47 -0.81 11.30
N GLY A 41 2.05 -1.94 11.70
CA GLY A 41 1.57 -2.77 12.81
C GLY A 41 0.66 -3.93 12.38
N THR A 42 0.31 -4.04 11.11
CA THR A 42 -0.54 -5.11 10.58
C THR A 42 0.09 -6.49 10.79
N ALA A 43 1.42 -6.61 10.62
CA ALA A 43 2.14 -7.87 10.86
C ALA A 43 2.04 -8.33 12.32
N ALA A 44 2.10 -7.38 13.27
CA ALA A 44 1.94 -7.67 14.70
C ALA A 44 0.49 -8.03 15.06
N ALA A 45 -0.50 -7.44 14.39
CA ALA A 45 -1.92 -7.74 14.58
C ALA A 45 -2.34 -9.09 13.93
N MET A 46 -1.52 -9.64 13.04
CA MET A 46 -1.80 -10.90 12.31
C MET A 46 -0.69 -11.95 12.54
N PRO A 47 -0.47 -12.42 13.77
CA PRO A 47 0.61 -13.36 14.08
C PRO A 47 0.45 -14.65 13.26
N GLY A 48 1.57 -15.17 12.75
CA GLY A 48 1.59 -16.40 11.93
C GLY A 48 1.16 -16.20 10.47
N LYS A 49 0.74 -14.99 10.05
CA LYS A 49 0.49 -14.67 8.65
C LYS A 49 1.73 -14.03 8.02
N HIS A 50 1.88 -14.19 6.71
CA HIS A 50 2.93 -13.48 5.97
C HIS A 50 2.42 -12.12 5.53
N VAL A 51 2.82 -11.09 6.24
CA VAL A 51 2.41 -9.70 5.97
C VAL A 51 3.61 -8.90 5.45
N ILE A 52 3.42 -8.23 4.32
CA ILE A 52 4.34 -7.22 3.79
C ILE A 52 3.74 -5.85 4.11
N GLU A 53 4.36 -5.13 5.03
CA GLU A 53 3.98 -3.76 5.35
C GLU A 53 4.70 -2.80 4.39
N SER A 54 3.95 -2.09 3.55
CA SER A 54 4.52 -1.08 2.65
C SER A 54 5.27 0.03 3.41
N ALA A 55 4.79 0.37 4.62
CA ALA A 55 5.43 1.34 5.50
C ALA A 55 6.87 0.97 5.88
N ALA A 56 7.18 -0.32 6.02
CA ALA A 56 8.52 -0.79 6.35
C ALA A 56 9.50 -0.66 5.17
N ILE A 57 9.01 -0.64 3.92
CA ILE A 57 9.84 -0.67 2.71
C ILE A 57 9.89 0.72 2.05
N ILE A 58 8.72 1.35 1.85
CA ILE A 58 8.56 2.63 1.17
C ILE A 58 7.88 3.68 2.05
N GLY A 59 8.01 3.56 3.36
CA GLY A 59 7.41 4.46 4.34
C GLY A 59 8.35 5.59 4.79
N HIS A 60 7.93 6.26 5.87
CA HIS A 60 8.61 7.45 6.39
C HIS A 60 10.06 7.24 6.81
N ASN A 61 10.44 6.03 7.23
CA ASN A 61 11.78 5.67 7.63
C ASN A 61 12.64 5.13 6.47
N SER A 62 12.10 5.07 5.25
CA SER A 62 12.84 4.61 4.08
C SER A 62 13.76 5.71 3.52
N PRO A 63 14.86 5.34 2.84
CA PRO A 63 15.74 6.30 2.17
C PRO A 63 15.00 7.18 1.13
N LEU A 64 13.86 6.72 0.62
CA LEU A 64 13.04 7.49 -0.32
C LEU A 64 12.61 8.85 0.25
N ARG A 65 12.49 8.97 1.57
CA ARG A 65 12.11 10.23 2.22
C ARG A 65 13.06 11.38 1.92
N ALA A 66 14.33 11.09 1.65
CA ALA A 66 15.35 12.10 1.30
C ALA A 66 15.22 12.62 -0.16
N LEU A 67 14.49 11.91 -1.04
CA LEU A 67 14.27 12.32 -2.42
C LEU A 67 13.08 13.28 -2.54
N PRO A 68 13.04 14.14 -3.57
CA PRO A 68 11.82 14.84 -3.98
C PRO A 68 10.67 13.85 -4.18
N LEU A 69 9.44 14.25 -3.84
CA LEU A 69 8.29 13.34 -3.91
C LEU A 69 8.07 12.81 -5.35
N THR A 70 8.30 13.64 -6.35
CA THR A 70 8.18 13.30 -7.77
C THR A 70 9.25 12.30 -8.27
N GLN A 71 10.28 12.01 -7.46
CA GLN A 71 11.36 11.08 -7.77
C GLN A 71 11.31 9.78 -6.94
N ARG A 72 10.26 9.59 -6.13
CA ARG A 72 10.09 8.39 -5.33
C ARG A 72 9.35 7.32 -6.12
N SER A 73 9.86 6.08 -6.04
CA SER A 73 9.30 4.92 -6.74
C SER A 73 8.88 3.83 -5.77
N SER A 74 7.80 3.14 -6.08
CA SER A 74 7.32 1.95 -5.37
C SER A 74 8.04 0.66 -5.79
N TYR A 75 9.10 0.72 -6.60
CA TYR A 75 9.80 -0.44 -7.16
C TYR A 75 10.26 -1.44 -6.09
N SER A 76 10.79 -0.96 -4.97
CA SER A 76 11.27 -1.82 -3.88
C SER A 76 10.15 -2.63 -3.22
N LEU A 77 8.93 -2.08 -3.13
CA LEU A 77 7.77 -2.83 -2.66
C LEU A 77 7.41 -3.96 -3.63
N GLY A 78 7.40 -3.68 -4.93
CA GLY A 78 7.17 -4.71 -5.96
C GLY A 78 8.23 -5.82 -5.93
N SER A 79 9.50 -5.47 -5.69
CA SER A 79 10.60 -6.44 -5.54
C SER A 79 10.40 -7.33 -4.31
N ALA A 80 9.95 -6.76 -3.18
CA ALA A 80 9.66 -7.53 -1.97
C ALA A 80 8.48 -8.51 -2.19
N ILE A 81 7.42 -8.06 -2.88
CA ILE A 81 6.28 -8.91 -3.24
C ILE A 81 6.76 -10.07 -4.14
N ARG A 82 7.54 -9.79 -5.18
CA ARG A 82 8.09 -10.82 -6.08
C ARG A 82 8.90 -11.85 -5.32
N ASN A 83 9.84 -11.42 -4.47
CA ASN A 83 10.65 -12.33 -3.66
C ASN A 83 9.81 -13.20 -2.73
N ALA A 84 8.74 -12.65 -2.15
CA ALA A 84 7.83 -13.42 -1.31
C ALA A 84 7.03 -14.46 -2.12
N LEU A 85 6.62 -14.14 -3.34
CA LEU A 85 5.95 -15.08 -4.24
C LEU A 85 6.85 -16.24 -4.65
N ASP A 86 8.14 -15.99 -4.85
CA ASP A 86 9.13 -16.99 -5.25
C ASP A 86 9.51 -17.94 -4.08
N THR A 87 9.46 -17.46 -2.85
CA THR A 87 9.96 -18.18 -1.67
C THR A 87 8.88 -18.85 -0.83
N ARG A 88 7.61 -18.51 -1.05
CA ARG A 88 6.48 -18.98 -0.24
C ARG A 88 5.35 -19.55 -1.10
N ASN A 89 4.49 -20.38 -0.49
CA ASN A 89 3.31 -20.95 -1.14
C ASN A 89 1.97 -20.58 -0.47
N ASP A 90 2.00 -19.85 0.65
CA ASP A 90 0.83 -19.38 1.40
C ASP A 90 0.30 -18.04 0.87
N THR A 91 -0.81 -17.56 1.42
CA THR A 91 -1.33 -16.22 1.14
C THR A 91 -0.38 -15.15 1.70
N ILE A 92 -0.09 -14.15 0.88
CA ILE A 92 0.70 -12.98 1.24
C ILE A 92 -0.26 -11.80 1.40
N TYR A 93 -0.23 -11.18 2.57
CA TYR A 93 -1.00 -9.98 2.88
C TYR A 93 -0.13 -8.76 2.61
N VAL A 94 -0.63 -7.80 1.82
CA VAL A 94 0.10 -6.56 1.53
C VAL A 94 -0.64 -5.40 2.17
N ALA A 95 -0.08 -4.84 3.23
CA ALA A 95 -0.62 -3.69 3.95
C ALA A 95 -0.13 -2.39 3.30
N LEU A 96 -1.05 -1.54 2.80
CA LEU A 96 -0.72 -0.39 1.95
C LEU A 96 -0.59 0.95 2.67
N GLY A 97 -0.91 1.04 3.96
CA GLY A 97 -0.83 2.30 4.71
C GLY A 97 0.61 2.78 4.95
N GLY A 98 0.79 4.08 5.17
CA GLY A 98 2.04 4.67 5.65
C GLY A 98 3.14 4.89 4.60
N THR A 99 2.83 4.90 3.31
CA THR A 99 3.79 5.09 2.21
C THR A 99 4.19 6.55 1.98
N VAL A 100 5.39 6.77 1.41
CA VAL A 100 5.88 8.11 0.97
C VAL A 100 5.97 8.25 -0.55
N THR A 101 5.52 7.27 -1.33
CA THR A 101 5.50 7.31 -2.80
C THR A 101 4.16 7.83 -3.33
N ALA A 102 4.16 8.27 -4.60
CA ALA A 102 2.97 8.75 -5.31
C ALA A 102 3.08 8.46 -6.84
N ASP A 103 3.67 7.33 -7.20
CA ASP A 103 3.95 6.90 -8.57
C ASP A 103 2.85 6.01 -9.17
N GLY A 104 1.66 5.96 -8.56
CA GLY A 104 0.57 5.11 -9.06
C GLY A 104 0.87 3.62 -9.04
N GLY A 105 1.95 3.22 -8.36
CA GLY A 105 2.45 1.86 -8.37
C GLY A 105 3.17 1.47 -9.67
N ALA A 106 3.54 2.43 -10.52
CA ALA A 106 4.23 2.14 -11.78
C ALA A 106 5.57 1.41 -11.55
N GLY A 107 6.35 1.86 -10.56
CA GLY A 107 7.59 1.17 -10.19
C GLY A 107 7.33 -0.25 -9.68
N LEU A 108 6.28 -0.45 -8.88
CA LEU A 108 5.86 -1.76 -8.40
C LEU A 108 5.51 -2.70 -9.55
N LEU A 109 4.75 -2.23 -10.54
CA LEU A 109 4.41 -3.02 -11.73
C LEU A 109 5.68 -3.42 -12.51
N GLN A 110 6.65 -2.52 -12.66
CA GLN A 110 7.94 -2.87 -13.29
C GLN A 110 8.68 -3.98 -12.54
N ALA A 111 8.72 -3.92 -11.20
CA ALA A 111 9.34 -4.96 -10.40
C ALA A 111 8.63 -6.32 -10.54
N LEU A 112 7.32 -6.31 -10.82
CA LEU A 112 6.53 -7.51 -11.08
C LEU A 112 6.59 -8.00 -12.51
N GLY A 113 7.27 -7.28 -13.43
CA GLY A 113 7.51 -7.72 -14.81
C GLY A 113 6.93 -6.82 -15.89
N ALA A 114 6.27 -5.70 -15.56
CA ALA A 114 5.84 -4.72 -16.56
C ALA A 114 7.04 -4.08 -17.26
N ARG A 115 6.87 -3.73 -18.54
CA ARG A 115 7.82 -2.97 -19.33
C ARG A 115 7.15 -1.72 -19.86
N PHE A 116 7.79 -0.58 -19.66
CA PHE A 116 7.32 0.69 -20.17
C PHE A 116 8.25 1.19 -21.27
N TYR A 117 7.68 1.78 -22.29
CA TYR A 117 8.39 2.25 -23.48
C TYR A 117 8.06 3.72 -23.73
N SER A 118 9.06 4.51 -24.12
CA SER A 118 8.91 5.87 -24.58
C SER A 118 8.39 5.94 -26.04
N SER A 119 8.07 7.13 -26.52
CA SER A 119 7.48 7.34 -27.84
C SER A 119 8.37 6.91 -29.01
N ASP A 120 9.69 6.83 -28.82
CA ASP A 120 10.66 6.32 -29.78
C ASP A 120 10.82 4.79 -29.73
N GLY A 121 10.04 4.10 -28.89
CA GLY A 121 10.09 2.66 -28.69
C GLY A 121 11.21 2.18 -27.77
N SER A 122 11.97 3.07 -27.13
CA SER A 122 13.03 2.71 -26.19
C SER A 122 12.44 2.19 -24.88
N LEU A 123 13.02 1.12 -24.33
CA LEU A 123 12.66 0.59 -23.02
C LEU A 123 13.07 1.60 -21.94
N MET A 124 12.12 1.99 -21.10
CA MET A 124 12.38 2.91 -20.00
C MET A 124 13.10 2.23 -18.84
N PRO A 125 13.92 2.97 -18.09
CA PRO A 125 14.59 2.45 -16.89
C PRO A 125 13.59 1.92 -15.87
N GLN A 126 14.03 0.95 -15.07
CA GLN A 126 13.23 0.45 -13.93
C GLN A 126 13.14 1.50 -12.82
N GLY A 127 12.08 1.41 -12.03
CA GLY A 127 11.81 2.33 -10.94
C GLY A 127 11.13 3.60 -11.41
N ALA A 128 10.09 3.46 -12.25
CA ALA A 128 9.28 4.58 -12.70
C ALA A 128 8.84 5.47 -11.52
N THR A 129 8.89 6.77 -11.76
CA THR A 129 8.58 7.82 -10.80
C THR A 129 7.54 8.78 -11.40
N PRO A 130 6.86 9.63 -10.62
CA PRO A 130 5.99 10.66 -11.17
C PRO A 130 6.64 11.49 -12.30
N ASP A 131 7.93 11.88 -12.16
CA ASP A 131 8.65 12.62 -13.20
C ASP A 131 8.83 11.83 -14.50
N SER A 132 8.87 10.52 -14.45
CA SER A 132 9.13 9.67 -15.62
C SER A 132 7.85 9.15 -16.29
N ILE A 133 6.76 9.02 -15.54
CA ILE A 133 5.49 8.41 -16.01
C ILE A 133 4.92 9.15 -17.22
N SER A 134 5.01 10.48 -17.27
CA SER A 134 4.52 11.27 -18.40
C SER A 134 5.18 10.95 -19.75
N ARG A 135 6.35 10.29 -19.74
CA ARG A 135 7.09 9.86 -20.94
C ARG A 135 6.75 8.44 -21.40
N ILE A 136 5.92 7.71 -20.65
CA ILE A 136 5.49 6.36 -21.04
C ILE A 136 4.49 6.50 -22.20
N ALA A 137 4.84 5.98 -23.36
CA ALA A 137 3.95 5.96 -24.52
C ALA A 137 3.26 4.60 -24.70
N HIS A 138 3.89 3.51 -24.21
CA HIS A 138 3.35 2.17 -24.30
C HIS A 138 3.72 1.35 -23.06
N ALA A 139 2.79 0.50 -22.61
CA ALA A 139 2.98 -0.40 -21.48
C ALA A 139 2.76 -1.85 -21.92
N ASP A 140 3.73 -2.72 -21.69
CA ASP A 140 3.62 -4.16 -21.83
C ASP A 140 3.52 -4.80 -20.45
N LEU A 141 2.35 -5.35 -20.15
CA LEU A 141 2.06 -6.02 -18.88
C LEU A 141 2.19 -7.56 -18.97
N SER A 142 2.56 -8.11 -20.13
CA SER A 142 2.60 -9.57 -20.39
C SER A 142 3.57 -10.31 -19.47
N GLY A 143 4.59 -9.61 -18.95
CA GLY A 143 5.54 -10.16 -17.97
C GLY A 143 4.98 -10.33 -16.57
N ILE A 144 3.80 -9.78 -16.26
CA ILE A 144 3.19 -9.91 -14.93
C ILE A 144 2.36 -11.19 -14.86
N ASN A 145 2.68 -12.09 -13.93
CA ASN A 145 1.86 -13.26 -13.66
C ASN A 145 0.61 -12.90 -12.82
N THR A 146 -0.37 -12.27 -13.44
CA THR A 146 -1.60 -11.82 -12.76
C THR A 146 -2.39 -12.96 -12.14
N THR A 147 -2.34 -14.17 -12.70
CA THR A 147 -2.99 -15.36 -12.13
C THR A 147 -2.38 -15.72 -10.78
N LEU A 148 -1.06 -15.69 -10.67
CA LEU A 148 -0.35 -15.96 -9.41
C LEU A 148 -0.66 -14.86 -8.39
N LEU A 149 -0.61 -13.59 -8.81
CA LEU A 149 -0.92 -12.45 -7.94
C LEU A 149 -2.33 -12.54 -7.35
N ARG A 150 -3.35 -12.76 -8.20
CA ARG A 150 -4.76 -12.89 -7.78
C ARG A 150 -4.99 -14.05 -6.81
N ARG A 151 -4.26 -15.14 -6.98
CA ARG A 151 -4.34 -16.32 -6.12
C ARG A 151 -3.69 -16.13 -4.76
N ARG A 152 -2.59 -15.38 -4.71
CA ARG A 152 -1.67 -15.35 -3.59
C ARG A 152 -1.73 -14.07 -2.77
N LEU A 153 -2.13 -12.95 -3.37
CA LEU A 153 -2.15 -11.67 -2.67
C LEU A 153 -3.55 -11.34 -2.14
N LEU A 154 -3.58 -10.83 -0.93
CA LEU A 154 -4.70 -10.07 -0.36
C LEU A 154 -4.19 -8.71 0.09
N ILE A 155 -4.78 -7.66 -0.48
CA ILE A 155 -4.42 -6.28 -0.20
C ILE A 155 -5.24 -5.80 0.99
N LEU A 156 -4.57 -5.29 2.01
CA LEU A 156 -5.17 -4.64 3.17
C LEU A 156 -4.91 -3.14 3.06
N SER A 157 -5.97 -2.37 2.91
CA SER A 157 -5.90 -0.91 2.81
C SER A 157 -6.43 -0.25 4.06
N ASP A 158 -5.84 0.88 4.43
CA ASP A 158 -6.33 1.77 5.49
C ASP A 158 -7.45 2.70 5.02
N VAL A 159 -7.60 2.85 3.69
CA VAL A 159 -8.58 3.78 3.10
C VAL A 159 -9.20 3.23 1.82
N GLU A 160 -10.42 3.66 1.52
CA GLU A 160 -11.02 3.63 0.19
C GLU A 160 -10.85 5.01 -0.45
N ALA A 161 -10.05 5.07 -1.49
CA ALA A 161 -9.74 6.31 -2.19
C ALA A 161 -9.56 6.05 -3.69
N ALA A 162 -10.09 6.93 -4.52
CA ALA A 162 -9.86 6.89 -5.96
C ALA A 162 -8.43 7.32 -6.31
N LEU A 163 -7.98 7.07 -7.54
CA LEU A 163 -6.64 7.47 -7.97
C LEU A 163 -6.53 9.00 -8.07
N THR A 164 -7.38 9.63 -8.88
CA THR A 164 -7.33 11.09 -9.15
C THR A 164 -8.67 11.80 -9.05
N ASP A 165 -9.80 11.11 -9.25
CA ASP A 165 -11.12 11.72 -9.38
C ASP A 165 -12.12 11.02 -8.45
N GLY A 166 -12.61 11.73 -7.44
CA GLY A 166 -13.52 11.19 -6.43
C GLY A 166 -13.60 12.07 -5.18
N PRO A 167 -14.41 11.69 -4.21
CA PRO A 167 -14.55 12.44 -2.95
C PRO A 167 -13.29 12.36 -2.07
N LEU A 168 -12.51 11.28 -2.20
CA LEU A 168 -11.18 11.08 -1.59
C LEU A 168 -10.29 10.43 -2.64
N THR A 169 -9.07 10.93 -2.80
CA THR A 169 -8.14 10.52 -3.85
C THR A 169 -6.72 10.34 -3.32
N ALA A 170 -5.83 9.72 -4.10
CA ALA A 170 -4.40 9.67 -3.78
C ALA A 170 -3.79 11.07 -3.58
N LEU A 171 -4.36 12.09 -4.22
CA LEU A 171 -3.86 13.46 -4.18
C LEU A 171 -4.10 14.14 -2.83
N ASP A 172 -5.15 13.76 -2.10
CA ASP A 172 -5.48 14.31 -0.79
C ASP A 172 -4.43 13.94 0.28
N PHE A 173 -3.65 12.89 0.02
CA PHE A 173 -2.56 12.45 0.90
C PHE A 173 -1.20 13.06 0.55
N LEU A 174 -1.08 13.86 -0.51
CA LEU A 174 0.20 14.44 -0.93
C LEU A 174 0.76 15.47 0.06
N PRO A 175 -0.05 16.34 0.70
CA PRO A 175 0.47 17.31 1.67
C PRO A 175 1.24 16.64 2.84
N GLN A 176 0.72 15.55 3.39
CA GLN A 176 1.39 14.82 4.47
C GLN A 176 2.70 14.12 4.02
N LYS A 177 2.89 13.91 2.70
CA LYS A 177 4.12 13.38 2.10
C LYS A 177 5.13 14.47 1.77
N GLY A 178 4.76 15.75 1.99
CA GLY A 178 5.60 16.92 1.77
C GLY A 178 5.53 17.48 0.36
N ALA A 179 4.42 17.28 -0.37
CA ALA A 179 4.23 17.82 -1.71
C ALA A 179 4.12 19.34 -1.71
N THR A 180 4.76 19.98 -2.66
CA THR A 180 4.49 21.37 -3.06
C THR A 180 3.28 21.44 -4.01
N ALA A 181 2.82 22.64 -4.33
CA ALA A 181 1.77 22.82 -5.32
C ALA A 181 2.17 22.30 -6.71
N ASP A 182 3.44 22.46 -7.09
CA ASP A 182 3.95 22.00 -8.38
C ASP A 182 4.16 20.47 -8.40
N ASP A 183 4.61 19.87 -7.30
CA ASP A 183 4.62 18.42 -7.15
C ASP A 183 3.21 17.84 -7.34
N THR A 184 2.21 18.48 -6.74
CA THR A 184 0.81 18.01 -6.83
C THR A 184 0.30 18.06 -8.28
N LYS A 185 0.63 19.08 -9.05
CA LYS A 185 0.28 19.15 -10.48
C LYS A 185 0.97 18.06 -11.29
N THR A 186 2.28 17.89 -11.09
CA THR A 186 3.08 16.84 -11.75
C THR A 186 2.52 15.45 -11.45
N ILE A 187 2.27 15.15 -10.18
CA ILE A 187 1.76 13.85 -9.75
C ILE A 187 0.35 13.62 -10.31
N ARG A 188 -0.55 14.60 -10.23
CA ARG A 188 -1.89 14.49 -10.83
C ARG A 188 -1.82 14.11 -12.30
N HIS A 189 -1.02 14.86 -13.09
CA HIS A 189 -0.85 14.60 -14.52
C HIS A 189 -0.29 13.20 -14.76
N SER A 190 0.71 12.78 -14.01
CA SER A 190 1.32 11.46 -14.12
C SER A 190 0.34 10.33 -13.80
N LEU A 191 -0.45 10.46 -12.74
CA LEU A 191 -1.45 9.46 -12.36
C LEU A 191 -2.58 9.37 -13.39
N GLN A 192 -3.06 10.50 -13.92
CA GLN A 192 -4.06 10.53 -15.00
C GLN A 192 -3.52 9.89 -16.28
N HIS A 193 -2.27 10.20 -16.64
CA HIS A 193 -1.61 9.58 -17.79
C HIS A 193 -1.46 8.07 -17.61
N LEU A 194 -0.98 7.62 -16.44
CA LEU A 194 -0.85 6.19 -16.13
C LEU A 194 -2.20 5.47 -16.21
N HIS A 195 -3.26 6.08 -15.66
CA HIS A 195 -4.62 5.54 -15.72
C HIS A 195 -5.13 5.45 -17.17
N SER A 196 -4.84 6.45 -18.01
CA SER A 196 -5.23 6.43 -19.43
C SER A 196 -4.54 5.31 -20.22
N LEU A 197 -3.33 4.92 -19.84
CA LEU A 197 -2.55 3.85 -20.48
C LEU A 197 -2.98 2.45 -20.03
N LEU A 198 -3.26 2.27 -18.75
CA LEU A 198 -3.45 0.95 -18.14
C LEU A 198 -4.93 0.61 -17.94
N GLY A 199 -5.80 1.59 -17.79
CA GLY A 199 -7.22 1.40 -17.49
C GLY A 199 -7.48 0.73 -16.14
N GLY A 200 -8.72 0.26 -15.96
CA GLY A 200 -9.16 -0.40 -14.73
C GLY A 200 -9.48 0.56 -13.59
N THR A 201 -10.32 0.12 -12.66
CA THR A 201 -10.67 0.87 -11.47
C THR A 201 -10.97 -0.06 -10.30
N SER A 202 -10.69 0.41 -9.09
CA SER A 202 -10.98 -0.25 -7.82
C SER A 202 -11.27 0.80 -6.75
N PRO A 203 -12.04 0.50 -5.71
CA PRO A 203 -12.24 1.40 -4.58
C PRO A 203 -10.95 1.78 -3.83
N TYR A 204 -9.86 1.05 -4.05
CA TYR A 204 -8.59 1.20 -3.33
C TYR A 204 -7.48 1.84 -4.19
N ASP A 205 -7.81 2.42 -5.33
CA ASP A 205 -6.82 2.92 -6.31
C ASP A 205 -5.88 3.98 -5.72
N GLY A 206 -6.39 4.85 -4.84
CA GLY A 206 -5.59 5.89 -4.20
C GLY A 206 -4.72 5.41 -3.04
N ALA A 207 -4.99 4.22 -2.50
CA ALA A 207 -4.28 3.69 -1.36
C ALA A 207 -2.78 3.54 -1.65
N GLY A 208 -1.96 3.86 -0.64
CA GLY A 208 -0.51 3.73 -0.76
C GLY A 208 0.13 4.59 -1.85
N GLY A 209 -0.50 5.72 -2.24
CA GLY A 209 -0.01 6.59 -3.31
C GLY A 209 -0.16 5.98 -4.70
N GLY A 210 -1.19 5.16 -4.88
CA GLY A 210 -1.54 4.47 -6.11
C GLY A 210 -1.00 3.04 -6.21
N THR A 211 -0.33 2.52 -5.19
CA THR A 211 0.04 1.09 -5.16
C THR A 211 -1.21 0.19 -5.13
N GLY A 212 -2.32 0.68 -4.55
CA GLY A 212 -3.64 0.05 -4.63
C GLY A 212 -4.12 -0.09 -6.08
N TYR A 213 -3.99 0.95 -6.91
CA TYR A 213 -4.31 0.91 -8.34
C TYR A 213 -3.52 -0.20 -9.06
N ALA A 214 -2.21 -0.22 -8.87
CA ALA A 214 -1.36 -1.22 -9.51
C ALA A 214 -1.76 -2.66 -9.15
N LEU A 215 -2.06 -2.92 -7.89
CA LEU A 215 -2.36 -4.28 -7.42
C LEU A 215 -3.83 -4.66 -7.60
N ALA A 216 -4.78 -3.79 -7.27
CA ALA A 216 -6.20 -4.12 -7.34
C ALA A 216 -6.79 -3.91 -8.74
N ALA A 217 -6.64 -2.72 -9.34
CA ALA A 217 -7.23 -2.43 -10.64
C ALA A 217 -6.46 -3.10 -11.80
N VAL A 218 -5.13 -2.93 -11.86
CA VAL A 218 -4.32 -3.41 -12.99
C VAL A 218 -4.01 -4.91 -12.86
N ALA A 219 -3.49 -5.38 -11.74
CA ALA A 219 -3.17 -6.79 -11.54
C ALA A 219 -4.40 -7.64 -11.14
N GLY A 220 -5.50 -7.01 -10.69
CA GLY A 220 -6.76 -7.67 -10.32
C GLY A 220 -6.69 -8.45 -9.01
N CYS A 221 -5.81 -8.05 -8.07
CA CYS A 221 -5.75 -8.64 -6.75
C CYS A 221 -6.99 -8.29 -5.92
N ARG A 222 -7.39 -9.18 -5.02
CA ARG A 222 -8.42 -8.88 -4.02
C ARG A 222 -7.90 -7.84 -3.05
N ALA A 223 -8.75 -6.86 -2.73
CA ALA A 223 -8.45 -5.82 -1.74
C ALA A 223 -9.64 -5.64 -0.79
N THR A 224 -9.35 -5.24 0.45
CA THR A 224 -10.35 -4.96 1.48
C THR A 224 -9.80 -3.95 2.49
N LEU A 225 -10.68 -3.34 3.28
CA LEU A 225 -10.27 -2.54 4.43
C LEU A 225 -9.59 -3.42 5.49
N GLY A 226 -8.36 -3.02 5.87
CA GLY A 226 -7.54 -3.79 6.78
C GLY A 226 -8.13 -3.89 8.18
N ALA A 227 -8.69 -2.80 8.70
CA ALA A 227 -9.32 -2.79 10.02
C ALA A 227 -10.45 -3.83 10.15
N GLY A 228 -11.39 -3.83 9.19
CA GLY A 228 -12.49 -4.80 9.18
C GLY A 228 -11.97 -6.24 9.06
N TYR A 229 -11.03 -6.47 8.13
CA TYR A 229 -10.44 -7.79 7.96
C TYR A 229 -9.78 -8.33 9.23
N ILE A 230 -8.99 -7.50 9.92
CA ILE A 230 -8.30 -7.89 11.15
C ILE A 230 -9.31 -8.15 12.26
N LEU A 231 -10.31 -7.29 12.45
CA LEU A 231 -11.37 -7.47 13.46
C LEU A 231 -12.11 -8.80 13.28
N ASP A 232 -12.48 -9.15 12.05
CA ASP A 232 -13.18 -10.40 11.74
C ASP A 232 -12.34 -11.66 12.02
N HIS A 233 -11.00 -11.50 12.11
CA HIS A 233 -10.07 -12.61 12.35
C HIS A 233 -9.43 -12.59 13.74
N LEU A 234 -9.83 -11.67 14.62
CA LEU A 234 -9.42 -11.73 16.02
C LEU A 234 -10.03 -12.96 16.72
N PRO A 235 -9.30 -13.56 17.69
CA PRO A 235 -9.78 -14.71 18.44
C PRO A 235 -10.80 -14.27 19.52
N VAL A 236 -11.89 -13.63 19.10
CA VAL A 236 -12.94 -13.09 19.96
C VAL A 236 -14.29 -13.64 19.54
N ASP A 237 -15.05 -14.14 20.50
CA ASP A 237 -16.45 -14.49 20.30
C ASP A 237 -17.31 -13.21 20.47
N TRP A 238 -17.70 -12.60 19.35
CA TRP A 238 -18.50 -11.36 19.33
C TRP A 238 -19.99 -11.57 19.71
N SER A 239 -20.41 -12.80 19.98
CA SER A 239 -21.80 -13.09 20.36
C SER A 239 -22.06 -12.97 21.87
N ARG A 240 -21.04 -12.63 22.66
CA ARG A 240 -21.08 -12.53 24.12
C ARG A 240 -20.94 -11.11 24.63
#